data_c6f4c4d3fbc4b9df4df999514a792001
#
_entry.id   c6f4c4d3fbc4b9df4df999514a792001
#
_cell.length_a   1.000
_cell.length_b   1.000
_cell.length_c   1.000
_cell.angle_alpha   90.00
_cell.angle_beta   90.00
_cell.angle_gamma   90.00
#
_symmetry.space_group_name_H-M   'P 1'
#
loop_
_entity.id
_entity.type
_entity.pdbx_description
1 polymer ?
#
loop_
_entity_poly.entity_id
_entity_poly.type
_entity_poly.pdbx_seq_one_letter_code
_entity_poly.pdbx_strand_id
1 'polypeptide(L)'
;MAHSYNDDLRLAHVLADNADSLSMDRFLAVDLKISTKPDMTYVTESDHAVEETIRRTLRNARTRDMVLGEEQGEEEGSAGSHERRWIIDPIDGTSNFVRGVPVWATLIALEDGGEVVSACVSAPALGRRWWASKGGGAFTGKSLMSSRQIHVSNVSELDNASFSYSSLRGWEEIGKLDAFIALTRRCWRTRAYGDFWSYMMLAEGAVDIAAEPELKIWDMAAVDVIVREAGGTFTSLAGKPGPWGNNAIATNTRLHDAAMAYLGHFPDGEHAWGDDPDDNWGDEPEPEESNIRNFEFNRPNDDR
;
A
#
# COMPACT_ATOMS: atom_id res chain seq x y z
N MET A 1 -23.90 0.02 20.58
CA MET A 1 -22.54 -0.33 21.03
C MET A 1 -21.68 -0.23 19.79
N ALA A 2 -20.57 0.53 19.84
CA ALA A 2 -19.65 0.59 18.71
C ALA A 2 -19.10 -0.83 18.44
N HIS A 3 -19.09 -1.24 17.19
CA HIS A 3 -18.53 -2.53 16.78
C HIS A 3 -17.04 -2.51 17.09
N SER A 4 -16.53 -3.46 17.83
CA SER A 4 -15.11 -3.57 18.14
C SER A 4 -14.44 -4.48 17.10
N TYR A 5 -13.49 -3.95 16.32
CA TYR A 5 -12.72 -4.70 15.30
C TYR A 5 -11.49 -5.42 15.88
N ASN A 6 -11.43 -5.60 17.20
CA ASN A 6 -10.26 -6.21 17.86
C ASN A 6 -10.00 -7.65 17.42
N ASP A 7 -11.03 -8.44 17.14
CA ASP A 7 -10.86 -9.82 16.69
C ASP A 7 -10.41 -9.89 15.23
N ASP A 8 -10.85 -8.93 14.41
CA ASP A 8 -10.38 -8.79 13.02
C ASP A 8 -8.94 -8.31 13.00
N LEU A 9 -8.57 -7.37 13.87
CA LEU A 9 -7.19 -6.94 14.01
C LEU A 9 -6.25 -8.06 14.47
N ARG A 10 -6.70 -8.91 15.42
CA ARG A 10 -5.94 -10.12 15.82
C ARG A 10 -5.76 -11.08 14.66
N LEU A 11 -6.82 -11.28 13.86
CA LEU A 11 -6.73 -12.11 12.66
C LEU A 11 -5.75 -11.50 11.65
N ALA A 12 -5.79 -10.19 11.41
CA ALA A 12 -4.83 -9.51 10.53
C ALA A 12 -3.37 -9.74 10.96
N HIS A 13 -3.09 -9.76 12.27
CA HIS A 13 -1.75 -10.10 12.77
C HIS A 13 -1.37 -11.56 12.49
N VAL A 14 -2.30 -12.51 12.60
CA VAL A 14 -2.04 -13.93 12.27
C VAL A 14 -1.78 -14.09 10.77
N LEU A 15 -2.54 -13.38 9.93
CA LEU A 15 -2.32 -13.36 8.48
C LEU A 15 -0.93 -12.80 8.15
N ALA A 16 -0.56 -11.68 8.79
CA ALA A 16 0.75 -11.06 8.64
C ALA A 16 1.90 -11.98 9.09
N ASP A 17 1.76 -12.73 10.20
CA ASP A 17 2.78 -13.67 10.66
C ASP A 17 3.03 -14.79 9.63
N ASN A 18 1.95 -15.29 9.00
CA ASN A 18 2.06 -16.30 7.94
C ASN A 18 2.70 -15.71 6.67
N ALA A 19 2.31 -14.49 6.29
CA ALA A 19 2.89 -13.78 5.15
C ALA A 19 4.38 -13.50 5.35
N ASP A 20 4.76 -13.00 6.53
CA ASP A 20 6.15 -12.71 6.90
C ASP A 20 7.03 -13.95 6.76
N SER A 21 6.57 -15.11 7.23
CA SER A 21 7.32 -16.35 7.13
C SER A 21 7.58 -16.76 5.68
N LEU A 22 6.54 -16.72 4.83
CA LEU A 22 6.64 -17.12 3.43
C LEU A 22 7.50 -16.14 2.60
N SER A 23 7.27 -14.85 2.77
CA SER A 23 7.98 -13.83 2.01
C SER A 23 9.46 -13.75 2.41
N MET A 24 9.78 -13.86 3.71
CA MET A 24 11.16 -13.87 4.17
C MET A 24 11.95 -15.11 3.72
N ASP A 25 11.32 -16.28 3.61
CA ASP A 25 11.96 -17.48 3.07
C ASP A 25 12.38 -17.32 1.60
N ARG A 26 11.71 -16.42 0.86
CA ARG A 26 11.99 -16.17 -0.56
C ARG A 26 12.74 -14.86 -0.81
N PHE A 27 12.76 -13.93 0.15
CA PHE A 27 13.53 -12.70 0.04
C PHE A 27 15.02 -13.00 -0.10
N LEU A 28 15.66 -12.50 -1.15
CA LEU A 28 17.04 -12.79 -1.53
C LEU A 28 17.30 -14.24 -1.99
N ALA A 29 16.29 -15.07 -2.19
CA ALA A 29 16.48 -16.42 -2.70
C ALA A 29 17.07 -16.40 -4.12
N VAL A 30 18.07 -17.25 -4.37
CA VAL A 30 18.79 -17.28 -5.66
C VAL A 30 17.89 -17.80 -6.79
N ASP A 31 16.96 -18.66 -6.45
CA ASP A 31 16.02 -19.34 -7.37
C ASP A 31 14.63 -18.69 -7.41
N LEU A 32 14.51 -17.44 -6.94
CA LEU A 32 13.24 -16.70 -6.97
C LEU A 32 12.72 -16.60 -8.41
N LYS A 33 11.50 -17.09 -8.62
CA LYS A 33 10.83 -16.95 -9.93
C LYS A 33 10.16 -15.58 -10.01
N ILE A 34 10.47 -14.86 -11.07
CA ILE A 34 10.00 -13.51 -11.33
C ILE A 34 9.30 -13.53 -12.69
N SER A 35 8.14 -12.90 -12.77
CA SER A 35 7.39 -12.65 -14.01
C SER A 35 7.11 -11.16 -14.15
N THR A 36 6.75 -10.72 -15.35
CA THR A 36 6.37 -9.33 -15.61
C THR A 36 4.88 -9.31 -15.96
N LYS A 37 4.12 -8.45 -15.28
CA LYS A 37 2.71 -8.22 -15.59
C LYS A 37 2.55 -7.41 -16.90
N PRO A 38 1.35 -7.36 -17.51
CA PRO A 38 1.11 -6.57 -18.74
C PRO A 38 1.46 -5.08 -18.59
N ASP A 39 1.31 -4.51 -17.42
CA ASP A 39 1.68 -3.13 -17.08
C ASP A 39 3.17 -2.93 -16.84
N MET A 40 3.99 -3.96 -17.12
CA MET A 40 5.46 -3.98 -16.95
C MET A 40 5.92 -3.95 -15.48
N THR A 41 5.04 -4.11 -14.50
CA THR A 41 5.42 -4.35 -13.10
C THR A 41 5.87 -5.79 -12.87
N TYR A 42 6.59 -6.04 -11.78
CA TYR A 42 7.03 -7.38 -11.43
C TYR A 42 6.01 -8.09 -10.55
N VAL A 43 5.94 -9.40 -10.69
CA VAL A 43 5.28 -10.32 -9.78
C VAL A 43 6.21 -11.52 -9.53
N THR A 44 6.20 -12.04 -8.32
CA THR A 44 7.01 -13.22 -7.97
C THR A 44 6.13 -14.37 -7.52
N GLU A 45 6.70 -15.57 -7.45
CA GLU A 45 6.01 -16.72 -6.85
C GLU A 45 5.66 -16.48 -5.38
N SER A 46 6.35 -15.53 -4.71
CA SER A 46 6.07 -15.15 -3.32
C SER A 46 4.77 -14.37 -3.19
N ASP A 47 4.49 -13.45 -4.11
CA ASP A 47 3.24 -12.68 -4.15
C ASP A 47 2.04 -13.64 -4.18
N HIS A 48 2.05 -14.59 -5.14
CA HIS A 48 1.01 -15.60 -5.25
C HIS A 48 0.91 -16.52 -4.03
N ALA A 49 2.03 -16.96 -3.47
CA ALA A 49 2.04 -17.86 -2.31
C ALA A 49 1.53 -17.17 -1.04
N VAL A 50 1.89 -15.93 -0.82
CA VAL A 50 1.43 -15.10 0.30
C VAL A 50 -0.07 -14.86 0.16
N GLU A 51 -0.55 -14.40 -0.99
CA GLU A 51 -1.95 -14.12 -1.21
C GLU A 51 -2.81 -15.37 -1.04
N GLU A 52 -2.45 -16.51 -1.63
CA GLU A 52 -3.20 -17.76 -1.48
C GLU A 52 -3.22 -18.26 -0.02
N THR A 53 -2.16 -18.05 0.74
CA THR A 53 -2.13 -18.44 2.16
C THR A 53 -3.06 -17.56 3.00
N ILE A 54 -3.09 -16.26 2.74
CA ILE A 54 -4.02 -15.34 3.38
C ILE A 54 -5.47 -15.71 3.02
N ARG A 55 -5.78 -15.91 1.74
CA ARG A 55 -7.12 -16.31 1.26
C ARG A 55 -7.59 -17.63 1.90
N ARG A 56 -6.73 -18.63 1.92
CA ARG A 56 -7.04 -19.93 2.55
C ARG A 56 -7.37 -19.78 4.04
N THR A 57 -6.66 -18.92 4.75
CA THR A 57 -6.92 -18.67 6.17
C THR A 57 -8.26 -17.92 6.35
N LEU A 58 -8.53 -16.93 5.50
CA LEU A 58 -9.79 -16.18 5.52
C LEU A 58 -11.00 -17.04 5.16
N ARG A 59 -10.91 -17.92 4.16
CA ARG A 59 -11.97 -18.90 3.82
C ARG A 59 -12.40 -19.73 5.03
N ASN A 60 -11.48 -20.03 5.94
CA ASN A 60 -11.78 -20.81 7.15
C ASN A 60 -12.26 -19.96 8.32
N ALA A 61 -11.68 -18.77 8.51
CA ALA A 61 -11.93 -17.93 9.68
C ALA A 61 -13.07 -16.91 9.47
N ARG A 62 -13.32 -16.52 8.22
CA ARG A 62 -14.25 -15.45 7.80
C ARG A 62 -15.01 -15.86 6.53
N THR A 63 -15.70 -16.99 6.57
CA THR A 63 -16.37 -17.63 5.42
C THR A 63 -17.38 -16.74 4.68
N ARG A 64 -17.85 -15.66 5.31
CA ARG A 64 -18.84 -14.73 4.74
C ARG A 64 -18.22 -13.48 4.13
N ASP A 65 -16.98 -13.17 4.51
CA ASP A 65 -16.31 -11.97 4.06
C ASP A 65 -15.77 -12.20 2.63
N MET A 66 -15.80 -11.15 1.83
CA MET A 66 -15.17 -11.12 0.51
C MET A 66 -13.65 -10.93 0.67
N VAL A 67 -12.90 -11.28 -0.36
CA VAL A 67 -11.46 -11.02 -0.42
C VAL A 67 -11.12 -10.40 -1.76
N LEU A 68 -10.51 -9.23 -1.75
CA LEU A 68 -9.90 -8.57 -2.89
C LEU A 68 -8.38 -8.59 -2.72
N GLY A 69 -7.66 -9.20 -3.63
CA GLY A 69 -6.20 -9.21 -3.64
C GLY A 69 -5.65 -8.70 -4.97
N GLU A 70 -4.42 -8.25 -4.94
CA GLU A 70 -3.72 -7.75 -6.13
C GLU A 70 -3.58 -8.81 -7.22
N GLU A 71 -3.26 -10.06 -6.85
CA GLU A 71 -2.84 -11.10 -7.80
C GLU A 71 -4.00 -11.95 -8.32
N GLN A 72 -5.03 -12.18 -7.50
CA GLN A 72 -6.14 -13.08 -7.83
C GLN A 72 -7.49 -12.35 -7.93
N GLY A 73 -7.48 -11.02 -7.80
CA GLY A 73 -8.70 -10.22 -7.89
C GLY A 73 -9.69 -10.48 -6.77
N GLU A 74 -10.98 -10.40 -7.07
CA GLU A 74 -12.06 -10.50 -6.09
C GLU A 74 -12.59 -11.93 -5.96
N GLU A 75 -12.81 -12.37 -4.71
CA GLU A 75 -13.42 -13.66 -4.36
C GLU A 75 -14.61 -13.40 -3.43
N GLU A 76 -15.78 -13.90 -3.80
CA GLU A 76 -17.00 -13.76 -3.01
C GLU A 76 -17.01 -14.67 -1.77
N GLY A 77 -17.57 -14.16 -0.67
CA GLY A 77 -17.85 -14.97 0.51
C GLY A 77 -19.05 -15.91 0.32
N SER A 78 -19.10 -16.98 1.10
CA SER A 78 -20.10 -18.06 0.97
C SER A 78 -21.57 -17.65 1.18
N ALA A 79 -21.84 -16.44 1.69
CA ALA A 79 -23.18 -15.97 2.03
C ALA A 79 -23.72 -14.85 1.12
N GLY A 80 -22.98 -14.44 0.08
CA GLY A 80 -23.38 -13.34 -0.80
C GLY A 80 -23.55 -11.98 -0.08
N SER A 81 -22.91 -11.81 1.10
CA SER A 81 -22.87 -10.55 1.82
C SER A 81 -21.71 -9.71 1.28
N HIS A 82 -22.02 -8.58 0.68
CA HIS A 82 -21.03 -7.64 0.13
C HIS A 82 -20.65 -6.54 1.13
N GLU A 83 -20.98 -6.70 2.42
CA GLU A 83 -20.76 -5.65 3.43
C GLU A 83 -19.33 -5.61 3.96
N ARG A 84 -18.66 -6.78 4.01
CA ARG A 84 -17.30 -6.92 4.56
C ARG A 84 -16.35 -7.50 3.53
N ARG A 85 -15.20 -6.85 3.36
CA ARG A 85 -14.19 -7.24 2.38
C ARG A 85 -12.79 -7.07 2.95
N TRP A 86 -11.97 -8.12 2.86
CA TRP A 86 -10.54 -8.05 3.10
C TRP A 86 -9.84 -7.60 1.83
N ILE A 87 -8.99 -6.60 1.95
CA ILE A 87 -8.21 -6.03 0.84
C ILE A 87 -6.75 -6.31 1.13
N ILE A 88 -6.05 -6.94 0.18
CA ILE A 88 -4.73 -7.52 0.39
C ILE A 88 -3.80 -7.11 -0.73
N ASP A 89 -2.64 -6.56 -0.34
CA ASP A 89 -1.45 -6.55 -1.16
C ASP A 89 -0.44 -7.54 -0.55
N PRO A 90 -0.09 -8.61 -1.24
CA PRO A 90 0.82 -9.62 -0.70
C PRO A 90 2.24 -9.08 -0.50
N ILE A 91 2.77 -8.28 -1.42
CA ILE A 91 4.11 -7.67 -1.36
C ILE A 91 4.08 -6.29 -2.00
N ASP A 92 3.63 -5.27 -1.29
CA ASP A 92 3.81 -3.88 -1.70
C ASP A 92 5.30 -3.57 -1.82
N GLY A 93 5.72 -3.01 -2.96
CA GLY A 93 7.11 -2.82 -3.29
C GLY A 93 7.78 -4.06 -3.89
N THR A 94 7.10 -4.84 -4.75
CA THR A 94 7.64 -6.03 -5.44
C THR A 94 8.96 -5.74 -6.18
N SER A 95 9.10 -4.55 -6.76
CA SER A 95 10.37 -4.13 -7.39
C SER A 95 11.54 -4.08 -6.40
N ASN A 96 11.30 -3.62 -5.18
CA ASN A 96 12.29 -3.63 -4.09
C ASN A 96 12.59 -5.08 -3.64
N PHE A 97 11.56 -5.89 -3.49
CA PHE A 97 11.69 -7.32 -3.14
C PHE A 97 12.60 -8.05 -4.14
N VAL A 98 12.32 -7.92 -5.43
CA VAL A 98 13.11 -8.52 -6.52
C VAL A 98 14.56 -8.04 -6.48
N ARG A 99 14.80 -6.77 -6.19
CA ARG A 99 16.15 -6.17 -6.16
C ARG A 99 16.89 -6.38 -4.83
N GLY A 100 16.29 -7.04 -3.84
CA GLY A 100 16.88 -7.27 -2.53
C GLY A 100 16.95 -6.02 -1.65
N VAL A 101 16.14 -4.99 -1.96
CA VAL A 101 15.97 -3.80 -1.11
C VAL A 101 14.97 -4.15 -0.01
N PRO A 102 15.26 -3.95 1.30
CA PRO A 102 14.42 -4.43 2.39
C PRO A 102 13.15 -3.58 2.62
N VAL A 103 12.77 -2.72 1.67
CA VAL A 103 11.60 -1.84 1.74
C VAL A 103 10.47 -2.46 0.93
N TRP A 104 9.74 -3.35 1.55
CA TRP A 104 8.53 -4.01 1.05
C TRP A 104 7.69 -4.49 2.24
N ALA A 105 6.38 -4.67 2.04
CA ALA A 105 5.46 -5.07 3.09
C ALA A 105 4.27 -5.87 2.58
N THR A 106 3.65 -6.68 3.45
CA THR A 106 2.31 -7.20 3.23
C THR A 106 1.30 -6.21 3.81
N LEU A 107 0.33 -5.78 3.01
CA LEU A 107 -0.74 -4.88 3.39
C LEU A 107 -2.04 -5.67 3.54
N ILE A 108 -2.68 -5.58 4.70
CA ILE A 108 -3.93 -6.28 5.01
C ILE A 108 -4.92 -5.27 5.58
N ALA A 109 -6.05 -5.07 4.93
CA ALA A 109 -7.10 -4.18 5.39
C ALA A 109 -8.45 -4.87 5.42
N LEU A 110 -9.33 -4.41 6.30
CA LEU A 110 -10.74 -4.80 6.35
C LEU A 110 -11.61 -3.58 6.05
N GLU A 111 -12.43 -3.70 5.03
CA GLU A 111 -13.54 -2.80 4.73
C GLU A 111 -14.82 -3.37 5.33
N ASP A 112 -15.64 -2.53 5.97
CA ASP A 112 -16.95 -2.87 6.51
C ASP A 112 -17.91 -1.71 6.22
N GLY A 113 -18.97 -1.99 5.46
CA GLY A 113 -19.96 -1.00 5.09
C GLY A 113 -19.44 0.19 4.26
N GLY A 114 -18.44 -0.05 3.38
CA GLY A 114 -17.86 0.98 2.50
C GLY A 114 -16.78 1.85 3.17
N GLU A 115 -16.31 1.48 4.36
CA GLU A 115 -15.24 2.17 5.07
C GLU A 115 -14.14 1.18 5.48
N VAL A 116 -12.87 1.55 5.30
CA VAL A 116 -11.75 0.76 5.83
C VAL A 116 -11.66 0.99 7.35
N VAL A 117 -11.82 -0.10 8.10
CA VAL A 117 -12.02 -0.05 9.56
C VAL A 117 -10.90 -0.69 10.37
N SER A 118 -10.06 -1.51 9.75
CA SER A 118 -8.92 -2.15 10.43
C SER A 118 -7.84 -2.48 9.42
N ALA A 119 -6.58 -2.38 9.83
CA ALA A 119 -5.45 -2.76 8.98
C ALA A 119 -4.23 -3.19 9.78
N CYS A 120 -3.39 -3.98 9.09
CA CYS A 120 -2.05 -4.36 9.50
C CYS A 120 -1.11 -4.25 8.30
N VAL A 121 0.00 -3.53 8.45
CA VAL A 121 1.11 -3.41 7.51
C VAL A 121 2.31 -4.09 8.14
N SER A 122 2.84 -5.14 7.51
CA SER A 122 3.98 -5.90 8.02
C SER A 122 5.16 -5.84 7.06
N ALA A 123 6.28 -5.25 7.50
CA ALA A 123 7.53 -5.15 6.76
C ALA A 123 8.62 -5.97 7.47
N PRO A 124 8.66 -7.30 7.27
CA PRO A 124 9.51 -8.20 8.05
C PRO A 124 10.99 -7.98 7.80
N ALA A 125 11.40 -7.60 6.58
CA ALA A 125 12.79 -7.29 6.27
C ALA A 125 13.31 -6.02 7.00
N LEU A 126 12.41 -5.09 7.36
CA LEU A 126 12.69 -3.95 8.23
C LEU A 126 12.54 -4.30 9.71
N GLY A 127 11.97 -5.47 10.05
CA GLY A 127 11.64 -5.86 11.42
C GLY A 127 10.55 -4.98 12.02
N ARG A 128 9.61 -4.49 11.23
CA ARG A 128 8.59 -3.50 11.62
C ARG A 128 7.19 -3.91 11.22
N ARG A 129 6.22 -3.50 12.05
CA ARG A 129 4.79 -3.69 11.79
C ARG A 129 4.00 -2.49 12.31
N TRP A 130 2.95 -2.10 11.59
CA TRP A 130 2.01 -1.04 11.96
C TRP A 130 0.59 -1.56 11.83
N TRP A 131 -0.30 -1.03 12.66
CA TRP A 131 -1.70 -1.40 12.63
C TRP A 131 -2.60 -0.33 13.22
N ALA A 132 -3.85 -0.38 12.83
CA ALA A 132 -4.89 0.46 13.38
C ALA A 132 -6.26 -0.24 13.33
N SER A 133 -7.18 0.24 14.13
CA SER A 133 -8.61 -0.05 13.98
C SER A 133 -9.41 1.21 14.27
N LYS A 134 -10.53 1.38 13.61
CA LYS A 134 -11.41 2.56 13.72
C LYS A 134 -11.72 2.91 15.17
N GLY A 135 -11.33 4.13 15.58
CA GLY A 135 -11.48 4.64 16.95
C GLY A 135 -10.52 4.03 17.97
N GLY A 136 -9.59 3.16 17.53
CA GLY A 136 -8.62 2.52 18.40
C GLY A 136 -7.27 3.21 18.47
N GLY A 137 -6.98 4.10 17.50
CA GLY A 137 -5.67 4.70 17.30
C GLY A 137 -4.73 3.83 16.45
N ALA A 138 -3.60 4.39 16.04
CA ALA A 138 -2.55 3.72 15.27
C ALA A 138 -1.38 3.33 16.17
N PHE A 139 -0.78 2.18 15.89
CA PHE A 139 0.29 1.60 16.68
C PHE A 139 1.41 1.04 15.79
N THR A 140 2.61 0.95 16.35
CA THR A 140 3.73 0.18 15.79
C THR A 140 4.38 -0.66 16.88
N GLY A 141 4.94 -1.81 16.51
CA GLY A 141 5.61 -2.69 17.45
C GLY A 141 5.82 -4.10 16.90
N LYS A 142 6.29 -4.99 17.78
CA LYS A 142 6.51 -6.40 17.42
C LYS A 142 5.22 -7.23 17.50
N SER A 143 4.27 -6.81 18.33
CA SER A 143 3.00 -7.52 18.54
C SER A 143 2.00 -6.58 19.22
N LEU A 144 0.73 -6.99 19.30
CA LEU A 144 -0.31 -6.26 20.04
C LEU A 144 0.05 -6.01 21.51
N MET A 145 0.83 -6.89 22.12
CA MET A 145 1.27 -6.78 23.53
C MET A 145 2.53 -5.94 23.71
N SER A 146 3.31 -5.76 22.64
CA SER A 146 4.56 -4.99 22.65
C SER A 146 4.50 -3.92 21.56
N SER A 147 3.76 -2.87 21.86
CA SER A 147 3.46 -1.79 20.92
C SER A 147 3.59 -0.42 21.56
N ARG A 148 3.75 0.59 20.72
CA ARG A 148 3.60 2.00 21.08
C ARG A 148 2.58 2.66 20.16
N GLN A 149 1.80 3.58 20.69
CA GLN A 149 0.92 4.41 19.89
C GLN A 149 1.76 5.39 19.07
N ILE A 150 1.30 5.68 17.85
CA ILE A 150 1.95 6.61 16.94
C ILE A 150 1.01 7.75 16.56
N HIS A 151 1.59 8.89 16.23
CA HIS A 151 0.87 10.09 15.83
C HIS A 151 1.65 10.82 14.74
N VAL A 152 0.92 11.48 13.85
CA VAL A 152 1.49 12.40 12.86
C VAL A 152 2.20 13.58 13.52
N SER A 153 3.02 14.28 12.78
CA SER A 153 3.75 15.45 13.25
C SER A 153 2.84 16.67 13.53
N ASN A 154 3.41 17.70 14.16
CA ASN A 154 2.74 18.98 14.39
C ASN A 154 3.27 20.10 13.48
N VAL A 155 4.03 19.79 12.43
CA VAL A 155 4.53 20.78 11.46
C VAL A 155 3.34 21.47 10.79
N SER A 156 3.36 22.81 10.72
CA SER A 156 2.26 23.63 10.20
C SER A 156 2.63 24.47 8.98
N GLU A 157 3.92 24.50 8.64
CA GLU A 157 4.42 25.30 7.52
C GLU A 157 5.16 24.43 6.51
N LEU A 158 4.90 24.62 5.22
CA LEU A 158 5.57 23.88 4.14
C LEU A 158 7.09 24.02 4.19
N ASP A 159 7.60 25.19 4.55
CA ASP A 159 9.03 25.47 4.64
C ASP A 159 9.76 24.63 5.71
N ASN A 160 9.02 23.98 6.60
CA ASN A 160 9.52 23.04 7.61
C ASN A 160 9.15 21.59 7.32
N ALA A 161 8.37 21.35 6.27
CA ALA A 161 7.81 20.02 5.97
C ALA A 161 8.83 19.09 5.29
N SER A 162 8.75 17.80 5.65
CA SER A 162 9.37 16.70 4.92
C SER A 162 8.32 16.05 4.01
N PHE A 163 8.61 15.99 2.72
CA PHE A 163 7.72 15.40 1.70
C PHE A 163 8.31 14.11 1.14
N SER A 164 7.51 13.04 1.12
CA SER A 164 7.84 11.76 0.50
C SER A 164 6.96 11.45 -0.71
N TYR A 165 7.52 10.76 -1.68
CA TYR A 165 6.86 10.35 -2.93
C TYR A 165 7.52 9.08 -3.49
N SER A 166 6.97 8.48 -4.55
CA SER A 166 7.55 7.31 -5.19
C SER A 166 8.32 7.65 -6.48
N SER A 167 7.62 8.04 -7.54
CA SER A 167 8.17 8.23 -8.87
C SER A 167 7.86 9.62 -9.43
N LEU A 168 8.83 10.23 -10.12
CA LEU A 168 8.60 11.47 -10.88
C LEU A 168 7.82 11.22 -12.15
N ARG A 169 8.00 10.05 -12.77
CA ARG A 169 7.37 9.71 -14.05
C ARG A 169 5.86 9.72 -13.96
N GLY A 170 5.27 9.16 -12.91
CA GLY A 170 3.82 9.19 -12.73
C GLY A 170 3.25 10.60 -12.66
N TRP A 171 3.97 11.57 -12.03
CA TRP A 171 3.56 12.97 -12.03
C TRP A 171 3.62 13.62 -13.42
N GLU A 172 4.57 13.22 -14.26
CA GLU A 172 4.65 13.66 -15.66
C GLU A 172 3.50 13.09 -16.49
N GLU A 173 3.20 11.80 -16.33
CA GLU A 173 2.14 11.09 -17.04
C GLU A 173 0.74 11.69 -16.78
N ILE A 174 0.47 12.15 -15.56
CA ILE A 174 -0.77 12.87 -15.23
C ILE A 174 -0.70 14.39 -15.47
N GLY A 175 0.35 14.91 -16.11
CA GLY A 175 0.53 16.33 -16.43
C GLY A 175 0.70 17.26 -15.22
N LYS A 176 1.14 16.73 -14.06
CA LYS A 176 1.29 17.50 -12.81
C LYS A 176 2.74 17.67 -12.34
N LEU A 177 3.71 17.36 -13.16
CA LEU A 177 5.12 17.43 -12.77
C LEU A 177 5.52 18.84 -12.32
N ASP A 178 5.09 19.90 -13.01
CA ASP A 178 5.41 21.27 -12.64
C ASP A 178 4.84 21.66 -11.27
N ALA A 179 3.60 21.27 -11.00
CA ALA A 179 2.95 21.50 -9.71
C ALA A 179 3.64 20.72 -8.58
N PHE A 180 4.02 19.47 -8.86
CA PHE A 180 4.81 18.64 -7.95
C PHE A 180 6.16 19.28 -7.65
N ILE A 181 6.90 19.73 -8.66
CA ILE A 181 8.19 20.43 -8.48
C ILE A 181 8.01 21.73 -7.70
N ALA A 182 6.92 22.47 -7.94
CA ALA A 182 6.61 23.68 -7.18
C ALA A 182 6.43 23.38 -5.68
N LEU A 183 5.69 22.32 -5.34
CA LEU A 183 5.54 21.87 -3.93
C LEU A 183 6.89 21.43 -3.33
N THR A 184 7.69 20.64 -4.06
CA THR A 184 9.00 20.18 -3.56
C THR A 184 9.93 21.33 -3.21
N ARG A 185 9.86 22.45 -3.95
CA ARG A 185 10.65 23.66 -3.69
C ARG A 185 10.20 24.44 -2.46
N ARG A 186 8.97 24.22 -2.00
CA ARG A 186 8.41 24.83 -0.79
C ARG A 186 8.70 24.02 0.47
N CYS A 187 9.02 22.75 0.32
CA CYS A 187 9.30 21.88 1.46
C CYS A 187 10.78 21.99 1.88
N TRP A 188 11.01 21.92 3.20
CA TRP A 188 12.37 21.83 3.76
C TRP A 188 13.16 20.67 3.17
N ARG A 189 12.50 19.51 2.99
CA ARG A 189 13.16 18.29 2.56
C ARG A 189 12.23 17.43 1.73
N THR A 190 12.79 16.78 0.69
CA THR A 190 12.09 15.76 -0.10
C THR A 190 12.92 14.49 -0.19
N ARG A 191 12.24 13.33 -0.14
CA ARG A 191 12.86 12.01 -0.37
C ARG A 191 11.84 11.09 -1.02
N ALA A 192 12.30 10.33 -2.01
CA ALA A 192 11.54 9.26 -2.61
C ALA A 192 11.76 7.98 -1.77
N TYR A 193 11.05 7.87 -0.65
CA TYR A 193 11.08 6.64 0.14
C TYR A 193 10.23 5.55 -0.52
N GLY A 194 9.11 5.96 -1.09
CA GLY A 194 8.23 5.13 -1.89
C GLY A 194 7.35 4.18 -1.10
N ASP A 195 6.36 3.67 -1.81
CA ASP A 195 5.49 2.60 -1.41
C ASP A 195 4.85 2.84 -0.01
N PHE A 196 4.42 1.80 0.68
CA PHE A 196 3.82 1.86 2.02
C PHE A 196 4.64 2.68 3.03
N TRP A 197 5.97 2.68 2.89
CA TRP A 197 6.85 3.25 3.91
C TRP A 197 6.72 4.76 4.04
N SER A 198 6.45 5.48 2.95
CA SER A 198 6.13 6.90 2.96
C SER A 198 4.98 7.22 3.93
N TYR A 199 3.91 6.45 3.85
CA TYR A 199 2.71 6.61 4.68
C TYR A 199 2.93 6.16 6.13
N MET A 200 3.69 5.10 6.35
CA MET A 200 4.03 4.66 7.72
C MET A 200 4.92 5.65 8.45
N MET A 201 5.89 6.26 7.75
CA MET A 201 6.69 7.34 8.32
C MET A 201 5.86 8.60 8.60
N LEU A 202 4.86 8.89 7.78
CA LEU A 202 3.92 9.97 8.03
C LEU A 202 3.09 9.68 9.27
N ALA A 203 2.54 8.48 9.42
CA ALA A 203 1.81 8.07 10.61
C ALA A 203 2.64 8.13 11.90
N GLU A 204 3.98 8.00 11.80
CA GLU A 204 4.93 8.16 12.91
C GLU A 204 5.41 9.60 13.13
N GLY A 205 5.02 10.55 12.29
CA GLY A 205 5.45 11.93 12.34
C GLY A 205 6.87 12.21 11.86
N ALA A 206 7.49 11.26 11.15
CA ALA A 206 8.83 11.41 10.56
C ALA A 206 8.80 12.08 9.18
N VAL A 207 7.66 12.03 8.50
CA VAL A 207 7.32 12.68 7.25
C VAL A 207 6.02 13.44 7.45
N ASP A 208 5.80 14.54 6.76
CA ASP A 208 4.65 15.42 6.97
C ASP A 208 3.66 15.37 5.82
N ILE A 209 4.15 15.04 4.62
CA ILE A 209 3.37 14.91 3.38
C ILE A 209 3.86 13.66 2.65
N ALA A 210 2.94 12.80 2.19
CA ALA A 210 3.20 11.72 1.27
C ALA A 210 2.19 11.79 0.12
N ALA A 211 2.62 11.68 -1.13
CA ALA A 211 1.71 11.74 -2.27
C ALA A 211 2.20 10.88 -3.43
N GLU A 212 1.25 10.22 -4.08
CA GLU A 212 1.48 9.39 -5.26
C GLU A 212 0.38 9.59 -6.30
N PRO A 213 0.77 9.71 -7.58
CA PRO A 213 -0.15 10.03 -8.66
C PRO A 213 -0.96 8.83 -9.14
N GLU A 214 -0.49 7.61 -8.86
CA GLU A 214 -1.11 6.37 -9.28
C GLU A 214 -0.95 5.31 -8.20
N LEU A 215 -2.08 4.77 -7.73
CA LEU A 215 -2.16 3.72 -6.72
C LEU A 215 -3.42 2.88 -6.96
N LYS A 216 -3.37 1.62 -6.58
CA LYS A 216 -4.54 0.76 -6.53
C LYS A 216 -5.12 0.72 -5.12
N ILE A 217 -6.31 0.16 -4.98
CA ILE A 217 -6.98 0.10 -3.68
C ILE A 217 -6.22 -0.73 -2.64
N TRP A 218 -5.52 -1.78 -3.08
CA TRP A 218 -4.73 -2.62 -2.19
C TRP A 218 -3.50 -1.92 -1.65
N ASP A 219 -2.89 -0.97 -2.39
CA ASP A 219 -1.79 -0.13 -1.93
C ASP A 219 -2.28 0.88 -0.86
N MET A 220 -3.53 1.33 -0.98
CA MET A 220 -4.07 2.45 -0.20
C MET A 220 -4.86 2.05 1.03
N ALA A 221 -5.63 0.95 0.97
CA ALA A 221 -6.61 0.64 2.01
C ALA A 221 -6.00 0.51 3.41
N ALA A 222 -4.89 -0.20 3.53
CA ALA A 222 -4.23 -0.39 4.82
C ALA A 222 -3.58 0.90 5.34
N VAL A 223 -2.90 1.62 4.46
CA VAL A 223 -2.18 2.85 4.86
C VAL A 223 -3.15 3.99 5.19
N ASP A 224 -4.31 4.07 4.52
CA ASP A 224 -5.36 5.05 4.80
C ASP A 224 -5.82 5.01 6.26
N VAL A 225 -6.29 3.86 6.74
CA VAL A 225 -6.82 3.78 8.12
C VAL A 225 -5.72 3.99 9.16
N ILE A 226 -4.47 3.56 8.90
CA ILE A 226 -3.35 3.79 9.83
C ILE A 226 -3.02 5.27 9.90
N VAL A 227 -2.96 5.98 8.78
CA VAL A 227 -2.72 7.43 8.73
C VAL A 227 -3.83 8.18 9.45
N ARG A 228 -5.10 7.87 9.18
CA ARG A 228 -6.25 8.53 9.82
C ARG A 228 -6.27 8.30 11.33
N GLU A 229 -6.05 7.09 11.78
CA GLU A 229 -6.01 6.74 13.21
C GLU A 229 -4.76 7.30 13.94
N ALA A 230 -3.71 7.67 13.19
CA ALA A 230 -2.57 8.45 13.71
C ALA A 230 -2.86 9.96 13.80
N GLY A 231 -4.04 10.42 13.35
CA GLY A 231 -4.45 11.82 13.33
C GLY A 231 -4.09 12.56 12.05
N GLY A 232 -3.72 11.85 10.98
CA GLY A 232 -3.47 12.40 9.65
C GLY A 232 -4.73 12.51 8.80
N THR A 233 -4.59 13.14 7.64
CA THR A 233 -5.61 13.21 6.59
C THR A 233 -5.14 12.41 5.38
N PHE A 234 -6.02 11.61 4.82
CA PHE A 234 -5.79 10.82 3.61
C PHE A 234 -6.91 11.05 2.61
N THR A 235 -6.59 11.55 1.42
CA THR A 235 -7.55 11.78 0.34
C THR A 235 -6.94 11.43 -1.01
N SER A 236 -7.79 11.32 -2.04
CA SER A 236 -7.31 11.42 -3.41
C SER A 236 -6.82 12.84 -3.74
N LEU A 237 -6.15 13.00 -4.87
CA LEU A 237 -5.77 14.31 -5.40
C LEU A 237 -7.00 15.15 -5.83
N ALA A 238 -8.18 14.54 -5.98
CA ALA A 238 -9.47 15.22 -6.15
C ALA A 238 -10.12 15.63 -4.82
N GLY A 239 -9.47 15.36 -3.68
CA GLY A 239 -10.00 15.67 -2.35
C GLY A 239 -11.01 14.67 -1.80
N LYS A 240 -11.24 13.54 -2.48
CA LYS A 240 -12.15 12.50 -1.99
C LYS A 240 -11.50 11.75 -0.80
N PRO A 241 -12.13 11.72 0.38
CA PRO A 241 -11.59 11.01 1.53
C PRO A 241 -11.51 9.49 1.32
N GLY A 242 -10.46 8.88 1.89
CA GLY A 242 -10.26 7.44 1.85
C GLY A 242 -9.56 6.93 0.58
N PRO A 243 -9.44 5.60 0.40
CA PRO A 243 -8.59 4.97 -0.62
C PRO A 243 -9.28 4.80 -1.99
N TRP A 244 -10.17 5.70 -2.38
CA TRP A 244 -11.09 5.49 -3.50
C TRP A 244 -10.76 6.26 -4.78
N GLY A 245 -9.54 6.81 -4.91
CA GLY A 245 -9.25 7.76 -5.97
C GLY A 245 -8.16 7.34 -6.96
N ASN A 246 -7.65 6.10 -6.92
CA ASN A 246 -6.52 5.60 -7.71
C ASN A 246 -5.23 6.46 -7.60
N ASN A 247 -5.17 7.35 -6.63
CA ASN A 247 -4.05 8.21 -6.27
C ASN A 247 -4.24 8.65 -4.83
N ALA A 248 -3.21 9.17 -4.21
CA ALA A 248 -3.31 9.61 -2.83
C ALA A 248 -2.45 10.83 -2.51
N ILE A 249 -2.95 11.62 -1.57
CA ILE A 249 -2.19 12.56 -0.77
C ILE A 249 -2.54 12.35 0.69
N ALA A 250 -1.52 12.05 1.50
CA ALA A 250 -1.61 11.95 2.94
C ALA A 250 -0.79 13.05 3.59
N THR A 251 -1.29 13.61 4.70
CA THR A 251 -0.61 14.67 5.43
C THR A 251 -0.84 14.53 6.93
N ASN A 252 -0.09 15.32 7.70
CA ASN A 252 -0.31 15.49 9.13
C ASN A 252 -1.56 16.35 9.47
N THR A 253 -2.51 16.47 8.57
CA THR A 253 -3.74 17.29 8.63
C THR A 253 -3.48 18.80 8.52
N ARG A 254 -2.51 19.36 9.25
CA ARG A 254 -2.23 20.80 9.26
C ARG A 254 -1.74 21.33 7.91
N LEU A 255 -1.10 20.48 7.12
CA LEU A 255 -0.54 20.82 5.81
C LEU A 255 -1.44 20.40 4.64
N HIS A 256 -2.60 19.78 4.90
CA HIS A 256 -3.43 19.20 3.83
C HIS A 256 -3.87 20.23 2.80
N ASP A 257 -4.50 21.31 3.23
CA ASP A 257 -4.99 22.37 2.34
C ASP A 257 -3.85 23.05 1.57
N ALA A 258 -2.71 23.28 2.25
CA ALA A 258 -1.54 23.89 1.62
C ALA A 258 -0.92 22.97 0.56
N ALA A 259 -0.85 21.67 0.80
CA ALA A 259 -0.34 20.70 -0.18
C ALA A 259 -1.33 20.48 -1.34
N MET A 260 -2.64 20.42 -1.04
CA MET A 260 -3.71 20.32 -2.02
C MET A 260 -3.79 21.55 -2.93
N ALA A 261 -3.39 22.72 -2.47
CA ALA A 261 -3.31 23.93 -3.32
C ALA A 261 -2.33 23.76 -4.49
N TYR A 262 -1.32 22.89 -4.37
CA TYR A 262 -0.40 22.54 -5.45
C TYR A 262 -0.87 21.31 -6.25
N LEU A 263 -1.18 20.21 -5.55
CA LEU A 263 -1.41 18.91 -6.18
C LEU A 263 -2.89 18.62 -6.48
N GLY A 264 -3.81 19.29 -5.79
CA GLY A 264 -5.24 19.15 -6.00
C GLY A 264 -5.71 19.63 -7.38
N HIS A 265 -7.01 19.55 -7.64
CA HIS A 265 -7.68 19.85 -8.89
C HIS A 265 -7.35 18.83 -10.01
N PHE A 266 -7.89 17.63 -9.86
CA PHE A 266 -8.34 16.86 -11.02
C PHE A 266 -9.79 17.26 -11.28
N PRO A 267 -10.18 17.64 -12.49
CA PRO A 267 -11.59 17.66 -12.83
C PRO A 267 -12.15 16.27 -12.57
N ASP A 268 -13.23 16.19 -11.78
CA ASP A 268 -13.97 14.94 -11.60
C ASP A 268 -14.37 14.42 -12.98
N GLY A 269 -13.80 13.31 -13.42
CA GLY A 269 -14.23 12.59 -14.61
C GLY A 269 -13.33 12.66 -15.84
N GLU A 270 -12.19 13.36 -15.85
CA GLU A 270 -11.23 13.22 -16.94
C GLU A 270 -9.97 12.48 -16.46
N HIS A 271 -10.04 11.22 -16.65
CA HIS A 271 -9.07 10.17 -16.87
C HIS A 271 -7.60 10.48 -16.86
N ALA A 272 -6.86 9.73 -16.16
CA ALA A 272 -5.67 9.22 -16.83
C ALA A 272 -5.77 7.73 -17.18
N TRP A 273 -6.50 6.87 -16.50
CA TRP A 273 -6.43 5.43 -16.82
C TRP A 273 -7.72 4.69 -16.44
N GLY A 274 -8.42 4.15 -17.46
CA GLY A 274 -9.23 2.95 -17.33
C GLY A 274 -10.69 3.11 -16.91
N ASP A 275 -11.51 3.80 -17.73
CA ASP A 275 -12.90 3.43 -18.03
C ASP A 275 -13.07 3.49 -19.55
N ASP A 276 -12.18 2.82 -20.29
CA ASP A 276 -12.46 2.49 -21.68
C ASP A 276 -13.40 1.28 -21.66
N PRO A 277 -14.68 1.44 -22.10
CA PRO A 277 -15.60 0.32 -22.18
C PRO A 277 -15.16 -0.75 -23.18
N ASP A 278 -14.08 -0.50 -23.94
CA ASP A 278 -13.45 -1.44 -24.86
C ASP A 278 -12.23 -2.18 -24.26
N ASP A 279 -11.88 -1.99 -22.97
CA ASP A 279 -10.94 -2.85 -22.25
C ASP A 279 -11.56 -4.23 -22.01
N ASN A 280 -11.80 -4.91 -23.12
CA ASN A 280 -12.14 -6.32 -23.16
C ASN A 280 -10.86 -7.13 -22.90
N TRP A 281 -10.61 -7.50 -21.66
CA TRP A 281 -9.55 -8.41 -21.21
C TRP A 281 -9.81 -9.87 -21.63
N GLY A 282 -10.33 -10.07 -22.84
CA GLY A 282 -10.55 -11.35 -23.44
C GLY A 282 -9.51 -11.65 -24.50
N ASP A 283 -8.69 -12.69 -24.26
CA ASP A 283 -7.91 -13.45 -25.24
C ASP A 283 -6.78 -12.70 -25.97
N GLU A 284 -5.80 -12.16 -25.27
CA GLU A 284 -4.49 -11.96 -25.87
C GLU A 284 -3.65 -13.24 -25.81
N PRO A 285 -2.95 -13.59 -26.92
CA PRO A 285 -2.14 -14.80 -26.97
C PRO A 285 -0.99 -14.73 -25.97
N GLU A 286 -0.68 -15.87 -25.33
CA GLU A 286 0.45 -16.00 -24.41
C GLU A 286 1.72 -15.37 -25.04
N PRO A 287 2.44 -14.49 -24.32
CA PRO A 287 3.65 -13.90 -24.84
C PRO A 287 4.71 -15.00 -25.06
N GLU A 288 5.26 -15.02 -26.26
CA GLU A 288 6.41 -15.87 -26.57
C GLU A 288 7.56 -15.62 -25.56
N GLU A 289 8.16 -16.71 -25.08
CA GLU A 289 9.24 -16.76 -24.06
C GLU A 289 10.54 -16.04 -24.43
N SER A 290 10.55 -14.97 -25.16
CA SER A 290 11.75 -14.40 -25.75
C SER A 290 12.05 -12.95 -25.41
N ASN A 291 11.98 -12.51 -24.13
CA ASN A 291 12.67 -11.28 -23.73
C ASN A 291 12.97 -11.21 -22.22
N ILE A 292 13.41 -12.30 -21.63
CA ILE A 292 14.06 -12.24 -20.33
C ILE A 292 15.42 -11.58 -20.55
N ARG A 293 15.55 -10.30 -20.26
CA ARG A 293 16.86 -9.72 -19.99
C ARG A 293 17.35 -10.34 -18.69
N ASN A 294 18.25 -11.31 -18.81
CA ASN A 294 19.01 -11.85 -17.69
C ASN A 294 19.78 -10.70 -17.02
N PHE A 295 19.20 -10.10 -16.01
CA PHE A 295 19.94 -9.29 -15.06
C PHE A 295 20.70 -10.25 -14.15
N GLU A 296 21.94 -10.57 -14.52
CA GLU A 296 22.87 -11.17 -13.57
C GLU A 296 23.15 -10.14 -12.47
N PHE A 297 22.45 -10.28 -11.35
CA PHE A 297 22.84 -9.59 -10.13
C PHE A 297 24.15 -10.23 -9.64
N ASN A 298 25.25 -9.48 -9.65
CA ASN A 298 26.46 -9.84 -8.91
C ASN A 298 26.12 -9.86 -7.42
N ARG A 299 25.61 -11.00 -6.93
CA ARG A 299 25.52 -11.26 -5.49
C ARG A 299 26.89 -11.67 -5.00
N PRO A 300 27.37 -11.13 -3.86
CA PRO A 300 28.61 -11.65 -3.28
C PRO A 300 28.42 -13.14 -3.02
N ASN A 301 29.35 -13.96 -3.51
CA ASN A 301 29.44 -15.36 -3.09
C ASN A 301 29.68 -15.36 -1.59
N ASP A 302 28.72 -15.82 -0.83
CA ASP A 302 28.92 -16.22 0.57
C ASP A 302 29.67 -17.57 0.60
N ASP A 303 30.96 -17.49 0.39
CA ASP A 303 31.90 -18.53 0.85
C ASP A 303 32.17 -18.29 2.34
N ARG A 304 31.22 -18.74 3.22
CA ARG A 304 31.51 -19.04 4.64
C ARG A 304 30.56 -20.11 5.18
#